data_c310090edfdcc556e9c433160021cce8
#
_entry.id   c310090edfdcc556e9c433160021cce8
#
_cell.length_a   1.000
_cell.length_b   1.000
_cell.length_c   1.000
_cell.angle_alpha   90.00
_cell.angle_beta   90.00
_cell.angle_gamma   90.00
#
_symmetry.space_group_name_H-M   'P 1'
#
loop_
_entity.id
_entity.type
_entity.pdbx_description
1 polymer ?
#
loop_
_entity_poly.entity_id
_entity_poly.type
_entity_poly.pdbx_seq_one_letter_code
_entity_poly.pdbx_strand_id
1 'polypeptide(L)'
;MIRAFCLPFLCLVFVLVAGIGTAVGEDSPMDLIAQADLAYTTRYLQESMTEAIALYEAVLPSLNSLSDWSQAYVLNRLSQLCYEAAMLSEGDTPEDKDLFTEGKAYGFQSLRLNEEFAAHESEGLEQALTYVTDLAAMHWTANNWGMLCGLNPIQGLLQQGSVLTLFSRCVELEPGFWGASSASALGSLLIMLPGPMGGDDEAGLALVEGSIARNPSYLHNRIILAEYWGFTYNFLGALAGVRDAELIERETAIVLDGEIGDWPFWNRQAKIAAERLLAQLRDLTD
;
A
#
# COMPACT_ATOMS: atom_id res chain seq x y z
N MET A 1 -69.62 2.11 1.58
CA MET A 1 -69.22 0.69 1.42
C MET A 1 -67.84 0.54 2.01
N ILE A 2 -67.83 0.06 3.25
CA ILE A 2 -66.59 -0.11 4.07
C ILE A 2 -66.24 -1.57 3.93
N ARG A 3 -65.06 -1.87 3.39
CA ARG A 3 -64.48 -3.22 3.36
C ARG A 3 -63.49 -3.36 4.53
N ALA A 4 -63.88 -4.18 5.50
CA ALA A 4 -63.02 -4.63 6.58
C ALA A 4 -61.92 -5.58 6.05
N PHE A 5 -60.65 -5.33 6.36
CA PHE A 5 -59.55 -6.26 6.18
C PHE A 5 -59.30 -7.01 7.50
N CYS A 6 -59.54 -8.33 7.51
CA CYS A 6 -59.13 -9.22 8.56
C CYS A 6 -57.62 -9.42 8.54
N LEU A 7 -56.91 -9.12 9.64
CA LEU A 7 -55.56 -9.58 9.92
C LEU A 7 -55.59 -11.01 10.43
N PRO A 8 -54.74 -11.90 9.93
CA PRO A 8 -54.52 -13.19 10.60
C PRO A 8 -53.52 -13.03 11.75
N PHE A 9 -53.91 -13.53 12.90
CA PHE A 9 -53.12 -13.69 14.11
C PHE A 9 -51.99 -14.71 13.84
N LEU A 10 -50.74 -14.27 13.82
CA LEU A 10 -49.58 -15.15 13.74
C LEU A 10 -49.18 -15.55 15.16
N CYS A 11 -49.53 -16.79 15.57
CA CYS A 11 -49.01 -17.38 16.80
C CYS A 11 -47.51 -17.61 16.69
N LEU A 12 -46.74 -16.79 17.42
CA LEU A 12 -45.30 -17.00 17.60
C LEU A 12 -45.11 -18.12 18.64
N VAL A 13 -44.77 -19.32 18.19
CA VAL A 13 -44.31 -20.41 19.06
C VAL A 13 -42.85 -20.13 19.43
N PHE A 14 -42.60 -19.68 20.64
CA PHE A 14 -41.28 -19.64 21.24
C PHE A 14 -40.81 -21.06 21.54
N VAL A 15 -40.00 -21.64 20.70
CA VAL A 15 -39.22 -22.84 21.04
C VAL A 15 -38.01 -22.37 21.85
N LEU A 16 -38.05 -22.56 23.16
CA LEU A 16 -36.87 -22.42 24.01
C LEU A 16 -35.90 -23.57 23.67
N VAL A 17 -34.98 -23.33 22.76
CA VAL A 17 -33.80 -24.18 22.60
C VAL A 17 -32.85 -23.77 23.73
N ALA A 18 -32.79 -24.57 24.78
CA ALA A 18 -31.70 -24.50 25.75
C ALA A 18 -30.45 -24.99 25.05
N GLY A 19 -29.78 -24.07 24.32
CA GLY A 19 -28.48 -24.29 23.78
C GLY A 19 -27.48 -24.41 24.92
N ILE A 20 -26.87 -25.57 25.05
CA ILE A 20 -25.63 -25.74 25.80
C ILE A 20 -24.63 -24.80 25.14
N GLY A 21 -24.50 -23.58 25.69
CA GLY A 21 -23.46 -22.64 25.29
C GLY A 21 -22.10 -23.26 25.64
N THR A 22 -21.46 -23.93 24.71
CA THR A 22 -20.02 -23.95 24.73
C THR A 22 -19.61 -22.48 24.65
N ALA A 23 -19.06 -21.94 25.73
CA ALA A 23 -18.35 -20.68 25.70
C ALA A 23 -17.28 -20.87 24.59
N VAL A 24 -17.54 -20.36 23.41
CA VAL A 24 -16.50 -20.11 22.42
C VAL A 24 -15.67 -19.04 23.11
N GLY A 25 -14.52 -19.43 23.65
CA GLY A 25 -13.55 -18.47 24.20
C GLY A 25 -13.31 -17.45 23.11
N GLU A 26 -13.34 -16.17 23.46
CA GLU A 26 -12.88 -15.13 22.54
C GLU A 26 -11.46 -15.49 22.11
N ASP A 27 -11.19 -15.50 20.82
CA ASP A 27 -9.87 -15.80 20.31
C ASP A 27 -8.86 -14.84 20.94
N SER A 28 -7.71 -15.37 21.35
CA SER A 28 -6.66 -14.51 21.88
C SER A 28 -6.10 -13.60 20.78
N PRO A 29 -5.52 -12.44 21.14
CA PRO A 29 -4.88 -11.57 20.14
C PRO A 29 -3.86 -12.30 19.25
N MET A 30 -3.14 -13.27 19.80
CA MET A 30 -2.18 -14.08 19.04
C MET A 30 -2.85 -15.08 18.09
N ASP A 31 -4.03 -15.60 18.46
CA ASP A 31 -4.82 -16.48 17.57
C ASP A 31 -5.38 -15.67 16.39
N LEU A 32 -5.86 -14.44 16.65
CA LEU A 32 -6.31 -13.53 15.60
C LEU A 32 -5.17 -13.16 14.64
N ILE A 33 -3.97 -12.86 15.15
CA ILE A 33 -2.79 -12.58 14.33
C ILE A 33 -2.47 -13.81 13.45
N ALA A 34 -2.48 -15.01 14.01
CA ALA A 34 -2.18 -16.21 13.24
C ALA A 34 -3.21 -16.48 12.13
N GLN A 35 -4.49 -16.23 12.38
CA GLN A 35 -5.56 -16.32 11.37
C GLN A 35 -5.38 -15.23 10.30
N ALA A 36 -5.07 -14.00 10.69
CA ALA A 36 -4.79 -12.89 9.78
C ALA A 36 -3.59 -13.18 8.87
N ASP A 37 -2.51 -13.76 9.42
CA ASP A 37 -1.33 -14.17 8.66
C ASP A 37 -1.67 -15.25 7.62
N LEU A 38 -2.59 -16.16 7.93
CA LEU A 38 -3.05 -17.16 6.98
C LEU A 38 -3.81 -16.50 5.81
N ALA A 39 -4.78 -15.64 6.11
CA ALA A 39 -5.52 -14.88 5.09
C ALA A 39 -4.59 -13.98 4.25
N TYR A 40 -3.60 -13.37 4.88
CA TYR A 40 -2.58 -12.56 4.22
C TYR A 40 -1.82 -13.30 3.11
N THR A 41 -1.62 -14.62 3.23
CA THR A 41 -0.88 -15.39 2.20
C THR A 41 -1.56 -15.35 0.84
N THR A 42 -2.88 -15.19 0.80
CA THR A 42 -3.70 -15.15 -0.43
C THR A 42 -4.38 -13.79 -0.66
N ARG A 43 -3.84 -12.71 -0.09
CA ARG A 43 -4.39 -11.35 -0.14
C ARG A 43 -4.51 -10.73 -1.55
N TYR A 44 -3.99 -11.41 -2.57
CA TYR A 44 -4.29 -11.09 -3.96
C TYR A 44 -5.73 -11.43 -4.38
N LEU A 45 -6.48 -12.12 -3.51
CA LEU A 45 -7.92 -12.35 -3.62
C LEU A 45 -8.65 -11.35 -2.71
N GLN A 46 -9.68 -10.69 -3.24
CA GLN A 46 -10.43 -9.66 -2.52
C GLN A 46 -10.99 -10.15 -1.18
N GLU A 47 -11.53 -11.38 -1.14
CA GLU A 47 -12.08 -11.97 0.09
C GLU A 47 -11.00 -12.14 1.17
N SER A 48 -9.84 -12.70 0.80
CA SER A 48 -8.71 -12.89 1.73
C SER A 48 -8.11 -11.56 2.19
N MET A 49 -8.07 -10.54 1.33
CA MET A 49 -7.66 -9.19 1.69
C MET A 49 -8.57 -8.62 2.77
N THR A 50 -9.88 -8.66 2.54
CA THR A 50 -10.88 -8.15 3.49
C THR A 50 -10.83 -8.92 4.82
N GLU A 51 -10.68 -10.24 4.79
CA GLU A 51 -10.55 -11.09 5.98
C GLU A 51 -9.29 -10.75 6.77
N ALA A 52 -8.13 -10.60 6.10
CA ALA A 52 -6.88 -10.26 6.76
C ALA A 52 -6.96 -8.91 7.47
N ILE A 53 -7.51 -7.88 6.82
CA ILE A 53 -7.72 -6.56 7.42
C ILE A 53 -8.61 -6.68 8.67
N ALA A 54 -9.78 -7.31 8.54
CA ALA A 54 -10.73 -7.44 9.65
C ALA A 54 -10.14 -8.18 10.86
N LEU A 55 -9.35 -9.23 10.63
CA LEU A 55 -8.68 -9.98 11.70
C LEU A 55 -7.60 -9.17 12.41
N TYR A 56 -6.75 -8.43 11.67
CA TYR A 56 -5.76 -7.54 12.30
C TYR A 56 -6.43 -6.38 13.03
N GLU A 57 -7.52 -5.80 12.51
CA GLU A 57 -8.29 -4.76 13.20
C GLU A 57 -8.92 -5.27 14.50
N ALA A 58 -9.36 -6.53 14.53
CA ALA A 58 -9.88 -7.16 15.74
C ALA A 58 -8.83 -7.28 16.86
N VAL A 59 -7.53 -7.19 16.56
CA VAL A 59 -6.44 -7.14 17.54
C VAL A 59 -6.30 -5.76 18.19
N LEU A 60 -6.68 -4.68 17.52
CA LEU A 60 -6.42 -3.29 17.95
C LEU A 60 -6.92 -2.96 19.38
N PRO A 61 -8.11 -3.42 19.82
CA PRO A 61 -8.58 -3.16 21.20
C PRO A 61 -7.64 -3.71 22.27
N SER A 62 -6.88 -4.76 21.95
CA SER A 62 -5.95 -5.42 22.86
C SER A 62 -4.48 -5.17 22.52
N LEU A 63 -4.17 -4.28 21.57
CA LEU A 63 -2.84 -4.03 21.03
C LEU A 63 -1.81 -3.77 22.14
N ASN A 64 -2.15 -2.90 23.11
CA ASN A 64 -1.26 -2.54 24.23
C ASN A 64 -0.94 -3.70 25.17
N SER A 65 -1.60 -4.85 25.06
CA SER A 65 -1.27 -6.05 25.82
C SER A 65 -0.18 -6.89 25.18
N LEU A 66 0.18 -6.58 23.94
CA LEU A 66 1.20 -7.28 23.16
C LEU A 66 2.59 -6.69 23.41
N SER A 67 3.63 -7.43 23.04
CA SER A 67 4.99 -6.90 22.99
C SER A 67 5.11 -5.81 21.94
N ASP A 68 6.05 -4.87 22.08
CA ASP A 68 6.29 -3.78 21.14
C ASP A 68 6.51 -4.31 19.71
N TRP A 69 7.24 -5.42 19.58
CA TRP A 69 7.44 -6.09 18.30
C TRP A 69 6.11 -6.55 17.68
N SER A 70 5.22 -7.17 18.47
CA SER A 70 3.92 -7.62 17.96
C SER A 70 2.99 -6.45 17.64
N GLN A 71 3.06 -5.36 18.42
CA GLN A 71 2.33 -4.13 18.13
C GLN A 71 2.78 -3.54 16.79
N ALA A 72 4.09 -3.37 16.59
CA ALA A 72 4.66 -2.88 15.34
C ALA A 72 4.27 -3.79 14.16
N TYR A 73 4.34 -5.11 14.34
CA TYR A 73 3.96 -6.08 13.31
C TYR A 73 2.52 -5.88 12.84
N VAL A 74 1.55 -5.82 13.77
CA VAL A 74 0.13 -5.64 13.45
C VAL A 74 -0.10 -4.31 12.73
N LEU A 75 0.46 -3.21 13.24
CA LEU A 75 0.31 -1.88 12.64
C LEU A 75 0.94 -1.80 11.25
N ASN A 76 2.12 -2.39 11.07
CA ASN A 76 2.79 -2.45 9.76
C ASN A 76 1.98 -3.29 8.76
N ARG A 77 1.37 -4.40 9.20
CA ARG A 77 0.48 -5.22 8.37
C ARG A 77 -0.78 -4.46 7.97
N LEU A 78 -1.42 -3.75 8.88
CA LEU A 78 -2.58 -2.91 8.57
C LEU A 78 -2.21 -1.79 7.60
N SER A 79 -1.09 -1.10 7.83
CA SER A 79 -0.59 -0.07 6.91
C SER A 79 -0.34 -0.62 5.50
N GLN A 80 0.25 -1.81 5.39
CA GLN A 80 0.47 -2.51 4.13
C GLN A 80 -0.84 -2.90 3.45
N LEU A 81 -1.73 -3.56 4.19
CA LEU A 81 -2.98 -4.08 3.64
C LEU A 81 -3.93 -2.97 3.17
N CYS A 82 -3.98 -1.83 3.87
CA CYS A 82 -4.70 -0.66 3.39
C CYS A 82 -4.17 -0.19 2.02
N TYR A 83 -2.85 -0.11 1.85
CA TYR A 83 -2.24 0.23 0.57
C TYR A 83 -2.56 -0.80 -0.51
N GLU A 84 -2.34 -2.08 -0.22
CA GLU A 84 -2.55 -3.17 -1.17
C GLU A 84 -4.04 -3.36 -1.52
N ALA A 85 -4.97 -3.13 -0.58
CA ALA A 85 -6.41 -3.18 -0.83
C ALA A 85 -6.86 -2.09 -1.82
N ALA A 86 -6.36 -0.86 -1.65
CA ALA A 86 -6.60 0.21 -2.61
C ALA A 86 -6.02 -0.10 -4.00
N MET A 87 -4.88 -0.84 -4.06
CA MET A 87 -4.29 -1.28 -5.33
C MET A 87 -5.03 -2.43 -6.01
N LEU A 88 -5.93 -3.15 -5.32
CA LEU A 88 -6.82 -4.14 -5.94
C LEU A 88 -7.97 -3.49 -6.72
N SER A 89 -8.35 -2.28 -6.36
CA SER A 89 -9.16 -1.40 -7.19
C SER A 89 -8.24 -0.57 -8.11
N GLU A 90 -8.63 0.60 -8.52
CA GLU A 90 -7.80 1.46 -9.38
C GLU A 90 -6.96 2.48 -8.58
N GLY A 91 -7.15 2.53 -7.24
CA GLY A 91 -6.39 3.40 -6.35
C GLY A 91 -6.80 4.88 -6.38
N ASP A 92 -7.93 5.22 -6.99
CA ASP A 92 -8.37 6.61 -7.20
C ASP A 92 -9.80 6.90 -6.74
N THR A 93 -10.50 5.93 -6.16
CA THR A 93 -11.85 6.10 -5.62
C THR A 93 -11.83 6.82 -4.26
N PRO A 94 -12.97 7.36 -3.79
CA PRO A 94 -13.09 7.90 -2.43
C PRO A 94 -12.74 6.87 -1.34
N GLU A 95 -13.15 5.61 -1.53
CA GLU A 95 -12.87 4.49 -0.64
C GLU A 95 -11.38 4.18 -0.58
N ASP A 96 -10.68 4.25 -1.71
CA ASP A 96 -9.23 4.07 -1.78
C ASP A 96 -8.49 5.17 -1.02
N LYS A 97 -8.97 6.41 -1.12
CA LYS A 97 -8.43 7.53 -0.36
C LYS A 97 -8.57 7.33 1.15
N ASP A 98 -9.68 6.75 1.61
CA ASP A 98 -9.89 6.43 3.01
C ASP A 98 -8.90 5.34 3.46
N LEU A 99 -8.72 4.28 2.66
CA LEU A 99 -7.71 3.24 2.90
C LEU A 99 -6.29 3.82 3.00
N PHE A 100 -5.86 4.68 2.07
CA PHE A 100 -4.55 5.32 2.17
C PHE A 100 -4.42 6.21 3.41
N THR A 101 -5.50 6.86 3.84
CA THR A 101 -5.51 7.70 5.04
C THR A 101 -5.33 6.85 6.29
N GLU A 102 -6.05 5.74 6.39
CA GLU A 102 -5.94 4.77 7.49
C GLU A 102 -4.57 4.09 7.49
N GLY A 103 -4.11 3.62 6.33
CA GLY A 103 -2.81 3.01 6.18
C GLY A 103 -1.66 3.92 6.61
N LYS A 104 -1.71 5.21 6.23
CA LYS A 104 -0.77 6.22 6.73
C LYS A 104 -0.86 6.38 8.25
N ALA A 105 -2.08 6.39 8.82
CA ALA A 105 -2.27 6.53 10.26
C ALA A 105 -1.69 5.33 11.03
N TYR A 106 -1.92 4.10 10.58
CA TYR A 106 -1.31 2.89 11.15
C TYR A 106 0.21 2.92 11.07
N GLY A 107 0.78 3.33 9.94
CA GLY A 107 2.21 3.48 9.79
C GLY A 107 2.82 4.48 10.78
N PHE A 108 2.20 5.64 10.97
CA PHE A 108 2.64 6.60 11.99
C PHE A 108 2.45 6.10 13.43
N GLN A 109 1.40 5.31 13.70
CA GLN A 109 1.26 4.66 15.01
C GLN A 109 2.42 3.70 15.26
N SER A 110 2.82 2.92 14.24
CA SER A 110 3.97 2.02 14.35
C SER A 110 5.27 2.79 14.59
N LEU A 111 5.53 3.88 13.84
CA LEU A 111 6.71 4.72 14.05
C LEU A 111 6.78 5.28 15.48
N ARG A 112 5.64 5.67 16.06
CA ARG A 112 5.54 6.23 17.42
C ARG A 112 5.70 5.19 18.54
N LEU A 113 5.75 3.88 18.26
CA LEU A 113 6.19 2.88 19.22
C LEU A 113 7.67 3.05 19.57
N ASN A 114 8.45 3.68 18.70
CA ASN A 114 9.79 4.13 19.03
C ASN A 114 9.71 5.43 19.83
N GLU A 115 10.08 5.37 21.13
CA GLU A 115 9.99 6.49 22.07
C GLU A 115 10.80 7.71 21.60
N GLU A 116 11.98 7.49 21.02
CA GLU A 116 12.84 8.57 20.51
C GLU A 116 12.20 9.24 19.27
N PHE A 117 11.59 8.46 18.36
CA PHE A 117 10.82 9.04 17.27
C PHE A 117 9.70 9.94 17.80
N ALA A 118 8.89 9.43 18.74
CA ALA A 118 7.79 10.17 19.33
C ALA A 118 8.25 11.44 20.04
N ALA A 119 9.39 11.40 20.74
CA ALA A 119 9.97 12.55 21.43
C ALA A 119 10.43 13.67 20.46
N HIS A 120 10.96 13.29 19.28
CA HIS A 120 11.57 14.22 18.32
C HIS A 120 10.65 14.53 17.12
N GLU A 121 9.47 13.94 17.03
CA GLU A 121 8.53 14.15 15.89
C GLU A 121 8.20 15.64 15.68
N SER A 122 8.07 16.41 16.76
CA SER A 122 7.80 17.85 16.69
C SER A 122 8.97 18.72 16.20
N GLU A 123 10.19 18.18 16.19
CA GLU A 123 11.39 18.86 15.69
C GLU A 123 11.53 18.72 14.17
N GLY A 124 10.82 17.75 13.59
CA GLY A 124 10.77 17.46 12.15
C GLY A 124 10.96 15.98 11.85
N LEU A 125 10.30 15.54 10.78
CA LEU A 125 10.29 14.12 10.40
C LEU A 125 11.70 13.57 10.13
N GLU A 126 12.56 14.33 9.45
CA GLU A 126 13.92 13.94 9.12
C GLU A 126 14.73 13.64 10.40
N GLN A 127 14.66 14.53 11.40
CA GLN A 127 15.33 14.34 12.67
C GLN A 127 14.78 13.13 13.41
N ALA A 128 13.47 12.98 13.50
CA ALA A 128 12.84 11.85 14.19
C ALA A 128 13.18 10.50 13.56
N LEU A 129 13.27 10.42 12.23
CA LEU A 129 13.59 9.21 11.51
C LEU A 129 15.04 8.71 11.73
N THR A 130 15.94 9.54 12.23
CA THR A 130 17.31 9.08 12.57
C THR A 130 17.31 7.99 13.64
N TYR A 131 16.27 7.94 14.48
CA TYR A 131 16.09 6.96 15.54
C TYR A 131 15.35 5.70 15.10
N VAL A 132 14.79 5.68 13.89
CA VAL A 132 13.97 4.57 13.38
C VAL A 132 14.80 3.62 12.52
N THR A 133 14.61 2.32 12.76
CA THR A 133 15.15 1.22 11.94
C THR A 133 14.07 0.28 11.42
N ASP A 134 12.79 0.51 11.76
CA ASP A 134 11.66 -0.26 11.25
C ASP A 134 11.36 0.15 9.80
N LEU A 135 11.91 -0.63 8.88
CA LEU A 135 11.75 -0.42 7.45
C LEU A 135 10.30 -0.56 6.99
N ALA A 136 9.54 -1.49 7.59
CA ALA A 136 8.15 -1.72 7.21
C ALA A 136 7.27 -0.52 7.60
N ALA A 137 7.46 0.03 8.81
CA ALA A 137 6.75 1.23 9.25
C ALA A 137 7.01 2.41 8.31
N MET A 138 8.27 2.68 7.96
CA MET A 138 8.63 3.78 7.05
C MET A 138 8.11 3.55 5.63
N HIS A 139 8.32 2.35 5.08
CA HIS A 139 7.96 2.00 3.71
C HIS A 139 6.45 2.12 3.45
N TRP A 140 5.64 1.50 4.31
CA TRP A 140 4.19 1.51 4.11
C TRP A 140 3.58 2.88 4.43
N THR A 141 4.12 3.61 5.41
CA THR A 141 3.73 5.02 5.64
C THR A 141 4.00 5.86 4.40
N ALA A 142 5.18 5.72 3.80
CA ALA A 142 5.57 6.47 2.61
C ALA A 142 4.70 6.14 1.39
N ASN A 143 4.39 4.86 1.16
CA ASN A 143 3.52 4.44 0.06
C ASN A 143 2.11 5.02 0.20
N ASN A 144 1.45 4.85 1.35
CA ASN A 144 0.13 5.43 1.60
C ASN A 144 0.13 6.95 1.46
N TRP A 145 1.14 7.62 2.02
CA TRP A 145 1.24 9.09 1.94
C TRP A 145 1.51 9.57 0.52
N GLY A 146 2.34 8.87 -0.23
CA GLY A 146 2.63 9.17 -1.64
C GLY A 146 1.37 9.13 -2.50
N MET A 147 0.50 8.12 -2.33
CA MET A 147 -0.78 8.05 -3.03
C MET A 147 -1.71 9.21 -2.67
N LEU A 148 -1.79 9.58 -1.39
CA LEU A 148 -2.57 10.78 -0.97
C LEU A 148 -2.02 12.06 -1.59
N CYS A 149 -0.71 12.18 -1.78
CA CYS A 149 -0.10 13.30 -2.50
C CYS A 149 -0.52 13.31 -3.97
N GLY A 150 -0.55 12.16 -4.63
CA GLY A 150 -1.01 12.02 -6.02
C GLY A 150 -2.49 12.37 -6.20
N LEU A 151 -3.36 11.91 -5.29
CA LEU A 151 -4.80 12.20 -5.31
C LEU A 151 -5.14 13.67 -5.03
N ASN A 152 -4.26 14.42 -4.42
CA ASN A 152 -4.41 15.86 -4.20
C ASN A 152 -3.11 16.60 -4.54
N PRO A 153 -2.82 16.87 -5.82
CA PRO A 153 -1.55 17.41 -6.28
C PRO A 153 -1.10 18.70 -5.57
N ILE A 154 -2.04 19.60 -5.26
CA ILE A 154 -1.70 20.90 -4.61
C ILE A 154 -1.21 20.66 -3.17
N GLN A 155 -1.90 19.83 -2.40
CA GLN A 155 -1.45 19.44 -1.05
C GLN A 155 -0.24 18.51 -1.12
N GLY A 156 -0.21 17.65 -2.12
CA GLY A 156 0.88 16.73 -2.39
C GLY A 156 2.21 17.46 -2.54
N LEU A 157 2.26 18.52 -3.32
CA LEU A 157 3.46 19.35 -3.49
C LEU A 157 4.05 19.85 -2.16
N LEU A 158 3.21 20.11 -1.16
CA LEU A 158 3.66 20.56 0.17
C LEU A 158 4.15 19.40 1.07
N GLN A 159 3.73 18.16 0.77
CA GLN A 159 3.97 16.98 1.61
C GLN A 159 4.97 15.99 1.00
N GLN A 160 5.31 16.13 -0.27
CA GLN A 160 6.21 15.20 -0.97
C GLN A 160 7.60 15.11 -0.32
N GLY A 161 8.11 16.20 0.26
CA GLY A 161 9.36 16.19 1.00
C GLY A 161 9.38 15.15 2.12
N SER A 162 8.27 14.98 2.83
CA SER A 162 8.16 13.96 3.89
C SER A 162 8.17 12.54 3.32
N VAL A 163 7.53 12.32 2.18
CA VAL A 163 7.53 11.02 1.49
C VAL A 163 8.93 10.67 1.00
N LEU A 164 9.63 11.65 0.38
CA LEU A 164 11.02 11.50 -0.02
C LEU A 164 11.91 11.12 1.17
N THR A 165 11.77 11.81 2.31
CA THR A 165 12.55 11.54 3.52
C THR A 165 12.35 10.11 4.02
N LEU A 166 11.11 9.61 4.07
CA LEU A 166 10.81 8.23 4.48
C LEU A 166 11.45 7.19 3.54
N PHE A 167 11.27 7.33 2.23
CA PHE A 167 11.89 6.41 1.27
C PHE A 167 13.42 6.51 1.27
N SER A 168 13.98 7.72 1.37
CA SER A 168 15.43 7.92 1.46
C SER A 168 16.01 7.20 2.67
N ARG A 169 15.34 7.27 3.82
CA ARG A 169 15.77 6.55 5.02
C ARG A 169 15.69 5.03 4.86
N CYS A 170 14.65 4.50 4.21
CA CYS A 170 14.57 3.07 3.88
C CYS A 170 15.73 2.65 2.98
N VAL A 171 16.04 3.43 1.92
CA VAL A 171 17.13 3.12 0.98
C VAL A 171 18.50 3.19 1.64
N GLU A 172 18.70 4.17 2.53
CA GLU A 172 19.93 4.30 3.32
C GLU A 172 20.20 3.07 4.20
N LEU A 173 19.16 2.57 4.87
CA LEU A 173 19.27 1.43 5.77
C LEU A 173 19.37 0.10 5.03
N GLU A 174 18.49 -0.12 4.05
CA GLU A 174 18.43 -1.35 3.28
C GLU A 174 17.86 -1.12 1.87
N PRO A 175 18.70 -0.87 0.87
CA PRO A 175 18.25 -0.59 -0.50
C PRO A 175 17.56 -1.79 -1.18
N GLY A 176 17.66 -3.00 -0.60
CA GLY A 176 17.00 -4.23 -1.09
C GLY A 176 15.65 -4.52 -0.45
N PHE A 177 15.23 -3.73 0.53
CA PHE A 177 14.00 -3.96 1.28
C PHE A 177 12.79 -4.11 0.35
N TRP A 178 11.95 -5.11 0.63
CA TRP A 178 10.71 -5.39 -0.10
C TRP A 178 10.88 -5.43 -1.62
N GLY A 179 11.83 -6.24 -2.11
CA GLY A 179 12.11 -6.32 -3.55
C GLY A 179 12.75 -5.07 -4.12
N ALA A 180 13.40 -4.25 -3.28
CA ALA A 180 13.96 -2.93 -3.60
C ALA A 180 12.90 -1.88 -3.98
N SER A 181 11.63 -2.08 -3.57
CA SER A 181 10.53 -1.17 -3.95
C SER A 181 10.64 0.22 -3.32
N SER A 182 11.28 0.37 -2.13
CA SER A 182 11.56 1.70 -1.57
C SER A 182 12.47 2.53 -2.48
N ALA A 183 13.50 1.89 -3.06
CA ALA A 183 14.41 2.55 -3.98
C ALA A 183 13.73 2.88 -5.32
N SER A 184 12.89 1.95 -5.81
CA SER A 184 12.10 2.18 -7.03
C SER A 184 11.07 3.31 -6.85
N ALA A 185 10.37 3.36 -5.71
CA ALA A 185 9.43 4.43 -5.39
C ALA A 185 10.14 5.78 -5.20
N LEU A 186 11.29 5.82 -4.52
CA LEU A 186 12.10 7.03 -4.44
C LEU A 186 12.50 7.51 -5.84
N GLY A 187 12.96 6.57 -6.69
CA GLY A 187 13.34 6.86 -8.06
C GLY A 187 12.19 7.46 -8.88
N SER A 188 10.99 6.90 -8.80
CA SER A 188 9.81 7.45 -9.50
C SER A 188 9.48 8.89 -9.06
N LEU A 189 9.58 9.17 -7.76
CA LEU A 189 9.37 10.52 -7.24
C LEU A 189 10.42 11.50 -7.75
N LEU A 190 11.69 11.11 -7.79
CA LEU A 190 12.78 11.96 -8.32
C LEU A 190 12.58 12.26 -9.82
N ILE A 191 12.06 11.31 -10.60
CA ILE A 191 11.74 11.51 -12.03
C ILE A 191 10.53 12.44 -12.19
N MET A 192 9.52 12.33 -11.33
CA MET A 192 8.30 13.14 -11.46
C MET A 192 8.42 14.56 -10.96
N LEU A 193 9.27 14.80 -9.96
CA LEU A 193 9.38 16.09 -9.33
C LEU A 193 10.17 17.09 -10.18
N PRO A 194 9.75 18.35 -10.25
CA PRO A 194 10.62 19.41 -10.81
C PRO A 194 11.90 19.57 -9.97
N GLY A 195 13.02 19.87 -10.65
CA GLY A 195 14.31 20.05 -9.97
C GLY A 195 14.29 20.97 -8.74
N PRO A 196 13.61 22.17 -8.76
CA PRO A 196 13.49 23.04 -7.59
C PRO A 196 12.75 22.40 -6.40
N MET A 197 12.03 21.29 -6.61
CA MET A 197 11.27 20.52 -5.62
C MET A 197 11.97 19.22 -5.20
N GLY A 198 13.23 19.06 -5.56
CA GLY A 198 14.05 17.89 -5.23
C GLY A 198 14.03 16.80 -6.31
N GLY A 199 13.51 17.07 -7.51
CA GLY A 199 13.57 16.16 -8.64
C GLY A 199 14.99 16.05 -9.21
N ASP A 200 15.34 14.85 -9.65
CA ASP A 200 16.59 14.49 -10.33
C ASP A 200 16.33 13.25 -11.20
N ASP A 201 16.05 13.48 -12.47
CA ASP A 201 15.68 12.43 -13.43
C ASP A 201 16.78 11.34 -13.54
N GLU A 202 18.05 11.73 -13.55
CA GLU A 202 19.17 10.79 -13.73
C GLU A 202 19.36 9.93 -12.47
N ALA A 203 19.33 10.54 -11.29
CA ALA A 203 19.37 9.80 -10.02
C ALA A 203 18.16 8.90 -9.86
N GLY A 204 16.98 9.38 -10.23
CA GLY A 204 15.74 8.61 -10.21
C GLY A 204 15.81 7.38 -11.11
N LEU A 205 16.23 7.53 -12.35
CA LEU A 205 16.42 6.42 -13.29
C LEU A 205 17.41 5.38 -12.74
N ALA A 206 18.55 5.84 -12.23
CA ALA A 206 19.56 4.95 -11.67
C ALA A 206 19.03 4.11 -10.47
N LEU A 207 18.17 4.69 -9.63
CA LEU A 207 17.53 3.99 -8.52
C LEU A 207 16.55 2.92 -9.01
N VAL A 208 15.73 3.21 -10.03
CA VAL A 208 14.77 2.24 -10.57
C VAL A 208 15.50 1.10 -11.28
N GLU A 209 16.48 1.39 -12.14
CA GLU A 209 17.30 0.37 -12.81
C GLU A 209 18.08 -0.48 -11.80
N GLY A 210 18.64 0.14 -10.76
CA GLY A 210 19.30 -0.55 -9.65
C GLY A 210 18.36 -1.48 -8.89
N SER A 211 17.09 -1.10 -8.73
CA SER A 211 16.07 -1.93 -8.10
C SER A 211 15.74 -3.17 -8.95
N ILE A 212 15.59 -3.02 -10.24
CA ILE A 212 15.38 -4.13 -11.19
C ILE A 212 16.60 -5.08 -11.17
N ALA A 213 17.81 -4.55 -11.20
CA ALA A 213 19.02 -5.37 -11.17
C ALA A 213 19.17 -6.15 -9.86
N ARG A 214 18.77 -5.56 -8.73
CA ARG A 214 18.84 -6.16 -7.40
C ARG A 214 17.80 -7.26 -7.19
N ASN A 215 16.57 -7.05 -7.69
CA ASN A 215 15.44 -7.96 -7.54
C ASN A 215 14.70 -8.16 -8.87
N PRO A 216 15.27 -8.90 -9.83
CA PRO A 216 14.67 -9.07 -11.16
C PRO A 216 13.35 -9.87 -11.14
N SER A 217 13.09 -10.66 -10.10
CA SER A 217 11.84 -11.39 -9.91
C SER A 217 10.70 -10.55 -9.35
N TYR A 218 10.97 -9.35 -8.81
CA TYR A 218 9.95 -8.40 -8.38
C TYR A 218 9.56 -7.53 -9.57
N LEU A 219 8.60 -8.01 -10.37
CA LEU A 219 8.25 -7.43 -11.67
C LEU A 219 7.71 -6.00 -11.59
N HIS A 220 7.19 -5.59 -10.42
CA HIS A 220 6.62 -4.25 -10.25
C HIS A 220 7.66 -3.14 -10.47
N ASN A 221 8.96 -3.37 -10.18
CA ASN A 221 10.01 -2.38 -10.47
C ASN A 221 10.10 -2.05 -11.97
N ARG A 222 9.82 -3.03 -12.86
CA ARG A 222 9.79 -2.79 -14.31
C ARG A 222 8.60 -1.95 -14.75
N ILE A 223 7.47 -2.11 -14.07
CA ILE A 223 6.30 -1.24 -14.28
C ILE A 223 6.62 0.19 -13.90
N ILE A 224 7.30 0.40 -12.77
CA ILE A 224 7.76 1.74 -12.36
C ILE A 224 8.66 2.36 -13.43
N LEU A 225 9.60 1.58 -14.01
CA LEU A 225 10.46 2.07 -15.09
C LEU A 225 9.63 2.42 -16.33
N ALA A 226 8.77 1.53 -16.79
CA ALA A 226 7.95 1.74 -17.97
C ALA A 226 7.01 2.94 -17.82
N GLU A 227 6.41 3.11 -16.65
CA GLU A 227 5.45 4.18 -16.36
C GLU A 227 6.15 5.53 -16.22
N TYR A 228 7.09 5.65 -15.28
CA TYR A 228 7.64 6.96 -14.91
C TYR A 228 8.78 7.44 -15.81
N TRP A 229 9.48 6.54 -16.50
CA TRP A 229 10.48 6.93 -17.50
C TRP A 229 9.95 6.86 -18.93
N GLY A 230 9.11 5.89 -19.24
CA GLY A 230 8.57 5.71 -20.59
C GLY A 230 7.57 6.79 -21.00
N PHE A 231 6.79 7.33 -20.05
CA PHE A 231 5.87 8.44 -20.28
C PHE A 231 6.40 9.76 -19.74
N THR A 232 5.74 10.85 -20.12
CA THR A 232 5.97 12.19 -19.56
C THR A 232 4.73 12.67 -18.83
N TYR A 233 4.94 13.42 -17.76
CA TYR A 233 3.87 13.98 -16.94
C TYR A 233 4.02 15.49 -16.83
N ASN A 234 2.91 16.20 -16.74
CA ASN A 234 2.94 17.62 -16.41
C ASN A 234 3.18 17.83 -14.91
N PHE A 235 3.35 19.08 -14.49
CA PHE A 235 3.66 19.42 -13.09
C PHE A 235 2.54 19.06 -12.08
N LEU A 236 1.32 18.75 -12.55
CA LEU A 236 0.22 18.24 -11.73
C LEU A 236 0.13 16.71 -11.72
N GLY A 237 1.09 16.01 -12.33
CA GLY A 237 1.11 14.56 -12.40
C GLY A 237 0.19 13.96 -13.47
N ALA A 238 -0.44 14.77 -14.32
CA ALA A 238 -1.25 14.25 -15.41
C ALA A 238 -0.37 13.82 -16.60
N LEU A 239 -0.69 12.68 -17.20
CA LEU A 239 -0.03 12.13 -18.38
C LEU A 239 -0.01 13.18 -19.51
N ALA A 240 1.17 13.45 -20.06
CA ALA A 240 1.39 14.51 -21.04
C ALA A 240 1.87 13.96 -22.41
N GLY A 241 2.47 12.78 -22.46
CA GLY A 241 2.94 12.17 -23.70
C GLY A 241 3.83 10.94 -23.47
N VAL A 242 4.49 10.50 -24.53
CA VAL A 242 5.40 9.36 -24.52
C VAL A 242 6.82 9.86 -24.64
N ARG A 243 7.71 9.39 -23.76
CA ARG A 243 9.17 9.67 -23.80
C ARG A 243 9.91 8.56 -24.56
N ASP A 244 9.59 7.30 -24.25
CA ASP A 244 10.27 6.13 -24.82
C ASP A 244 9.30 4.95 -24.99
N ALA A 245 8.70 4.86 -26.18
CA ALA A 245 7.75 3.80 -26.53
C ALA A 245 8.42 2.41 -26.55
N GLU A 246 9.65 2.31 -27.05
CA GLU A 246 10.37 1.02 -27.14
C GLU A 246 10.68 0.47 -25.75
N LEU A 247 11.01 1.34 -24.79
CA LEU A 247 11.21 0.95 -23.40
C LEU A 247 9.91 0.43 -22.79
N ILE A 248 8.78 1.14 -22.99
CA ILE A 248 7.47 0.71 -22.48
C ILE A 248 7.14 -0.69 -23.01
N GLU A 249 7.22 -0.90 -24.31
CA GLU A 249 6.95 -2.20 -24.95
C GLU A 249 7.87 -3.31 -24.41
N ARG A 250 9.15 -3.04 -24.29
CA ARG A 250 10.14 -4.01 -23.80
C ARG A 250 9.88 -4.41 -22.34
N GLU A 251 9.73 -3.44 -21.44
CA GLU A 251 9.57 -3.74 -20.01
C GLU A 251 8.22 -4.40 -19.74
N THR A 252 7.15 -3.96 -20.40
CA THR A 252 5.82 -4.59 -20.27
C THR A 252 5.81 -6.00 -20.82
N ALA A 253 6.50 -6.29 -21.93
CA ALA A 253 6.64 -7.66 -22.45
C ALA A 253 7.35 -8.58 -21.45
N ILE A 254 8.44 -8.13 -20.83
CA ILE A 254 9.17 -8.89 -19.80
C ILE A 254 8.24 -9.17 -18.60
N VAL A 255 7.40 -8.21 -18.18
CA VAL A 255 6.46 -8.39 -17.08
C VAL A 255 5.39 -9.40 -17.44
N LEU A 256 4.80 -9.32 -18.64
CA LEU A 256 3.74 -10.24 -19.08
C LEU A 256 4.24 -11.68 -19.19
N ASP A 257 5.47 -11.90 -19.66
CA ASP A 257 6.09 -13.22 -19.75
C ASP A 257 6.64 -13.73 -18.41
N GLY A 258 6.87 -12.84 -17.44
CA GLY A 258 7.48 -13.15 -16.16
C GLY A 258 6.60 -14.07 -15.29
N GLU A 259 7.25 -14.85 -14.41
CA GLU A 259 6.57 -15.73 -13.46
C GLU A 259 6.00 -14.93 -12.27
N ILE A 260 4.91 -15.42 -11.68
CA ILE A 260 4.34 -14.84 -10.45
C ILE A 260 5.31 -15.04 -9.27
N GLY A 261 5.92 -16.22 -9.14
CA GLY A 261 6.98 -16.51 -8.17
C GLY A 261 6.63 -16.14 -6.73
N ASP A 262 7.64 -15.63 -6.00
CA ASP A 262 7.55 -15.31 -4.58
C ASP A 262 6.77 -14.01 -4.26
N TRP A 263 6.31 -13.30 -5.28
CA TRP A 263 5.59 -12.04 -5.15
C TRP A 263 4.15 -12.12 -5.67
N PRO A 264 3.29 -13.03 -5.14
CA PRO A 264 2.01 -13.37 -5.75
C PRO A 264 1.02 -12.20 -5.85
N PHE A 265 1.05 -11.25 -4.93
CA PHE A 265 0.26 -10.03 -5.03
C PHE A 265 0.86 -9.10 -6.10
N TRP A 266 2.10 -8.67 -5.90
CA TRP A 266 2.72 -7.61 -6.70
C TRP A 266 2.97 -7.99 -8.14
N ASN A 267 3.38 -9.24 -8.41
CA ASN A 267 3.59 -9.67 -9.80
C ASN A 267 2.28 -9.85 -10.57
N ARG A 268 1.15 -10.14 -9.89
CA ARG A 268 -0.17 -10.06 -10.52
C ARG A 268 -0.58 -8.63 -10.85
N GLN A 269 -0.41 -7.70 -9.91
CA GLN A 269 -0.67 -6.28 -10.14
C GLN A 269 0.24 -5.71 -11.24
N ALA A 270 1.49 -6.12 -11.28
CA ALA A 270 2.42 -5.72 -12.34
C ALA A 270 1.92 -6.14 -13.74
N LYS A 271 1.38 -7.37 -13.89
CA LYS A 271 0.82 -7.83 -15.16
C LYS A 271 -0.41 -7.00 -15.59
N ILE A 272 -1.30 -6.70 -14.66
CA ILE A 272 -2.47 -5.83 -14.91
C ILE A 272 -1.99 -4.43 -15.34
N ALA A 273 -1.02 -3.87 -14.61
CA ALA A 273 -0.45 -2.58 -14.94
C ALA A 273 0.25 -2.57 -16.33
N ALA A 274 0.95 -3.67 -16.70
CA ALA A 274 1.56 -3.79 -18.02
C ALA A 274 0.53 -3.69 -19.15
N GLU A 275 -0.61 -4.38 -19.03
CA GLU A 275 -1.71 -4.29 -20.00
C GLU A 275 -2.28 -2.87 -20.09
N ARG A 276 -2.45 -2.19 -18.96
CA ARG A 276 -2.89 -0.80 -18.89
C ARG A 276 -1.90 0.15 -19.59
N LEU A 277 -0.60 0.02 -19.33
CA LEU A 277 0.42 0.88 -19.94
C LEU A 277 0.48 0.69 -21.47
N LEU A 278 0.34 -0.54 -21.96
CA LEU A 278 0.25 -0.81 -23.39
C LEU A 278 -1.02 -0.23 -24.04
N ALA A 279 -2.15 -0.21 -23.32
CA ALA A 279 -3.36 0.47 -23.81
C ALA A 279 -3.15 1.98 -23.88
N GLN A 280 -2.58 2.59 -22.84
CA GLN A 280 -2.26 4.03 -22.80
C GLN A 280 -1.27 4.41 -23.89
N LEU A 281 -0.26 3.57 -24.18
CA LEU A 281 0.69 3.83 -25.26
C LEU A 281 -0.01 3.88 -26.61
N ARG A 282 -0.89 2.92 -26.91
CA ARG A 282 -1.68 2.92 -28.15
C ARG A 282 -2.54 4.18 -28.29
N ASP A 283 -3.27 4.54 -27.23
CA ASP A 283 -4.15 5.71 -27.25
C ASP A 283 -3.40 7.04 -27.51
N LEU A 284 -2.10 7.09 -27.20
CA LEU A 284 -1.25 8.27 -27.41
C LEU A 284 -0.51 8.27 -28.76
N THR A 285 -0.44 7.13 -29.44
CA THR A 285 0.34 6.97 -30.69
C THR A 285 -0.53 6.78 -31.93
N ASP A 286 -1.81 6.41 -31.79
CA ASP A 286 -2.82 6.31 -32.86
C ASP A 286 -3.50 7.67 -33.12
#